data_fb07efd1102e84654c49af16297d5466
#
_entry.id   fb07efd1102e84654c49af16297d5466
#
_cell.length_a   1.000
_cell.length_b   1.000
_cell.length_c   1.000
_cell.angle_alpha   90.00
_cell.angle_beta   90.00
_cell.angle_gamma   90.00
#
_symmetry.space_group_name_H-M   'P 1'
#
loop_
_entity.id
_entity.type
_entity.pdbx_description
1 polymer ?
#
loop_
_entity_poly.entity_id
_entity_poly.type
_entity_poly.pdbx_seq_one_letter_code
_entity_poly.pdbx_strand_id
1 'polypeptide(L)'
;MEKQYNIIRGFYLTGFGQEPKVNYFKIDSDHPEFHLVQAGDVCLTFYQDNSVITSLPALIRVDGLITNDKQVQEFLKTEKVEHIPFLPIVQIYPNFDPLMFSKLMATCKKMTEEVKKQSEFHFVQSSIFDFIEE
;
A
#
# COMPACT_ATOMS: atom_id res chain seq x y z
N MET A 1 -15.06 -2.34 -26.24
CA MET A 1 -15.66 -1.54 -25.15
C MET A 1 -14.59 -1.01 -24.25
N GLU A 2 -14.70 0.26 -23.95
CA GLU A 2 -13.79 0.85 -22.98
C GLU A 2 -14.12 0.33 -21.57
N LYS A 3 -13.09 -0.01 -20.82
CA LYS A 3 -13.28 -0.41 -19.43
C LYS A 3 -13.70 0.79 -18.60
N GLN A 4 -14.59 0.56 -17.68
CA GLN A 4 -14.93 1.56 -16.66
C GLN A 4 -14.02 1.39 -15.45
N TYR A 5 -13.71 2.50 -14.82
CA TYR A 5 -12.88 2.53 -13.63
C TYR A 5 -13.56 3.32 -12.53
N ASN A 6 -13.33 2.94 -11.30
CA ASN A 6 -13.55 3.82 -10.15
C ASN A 6 -12.19 4.17 -9.57
N ILE A 7 -12.13 5.33 -8.96
CA ILE A 7 -10.91 5.78 -8.27
C ILE A 7 -11.11 5.54 -6.79
N ILE A 8 -10.11 4.92 -6.17
CA ILE A 8 -10.12 4.63 -4.74
C ILE A 8 -9.10 5.55 -4.09
N ARG A 9 -9.58 6.34 -3.14
CA ARG A 9 -8.74 7.14 -2.26
C ARG A 9 -8.42 6.29 -1.04
N GLY A 10 -7.15 6.08 -0.76
CA GLY A 10 -6.76 5.20 0.32
C GLY A 10 -5.49 5.61 1.02
N PHE A 11 -5.27 5.00 2.17
CA PHE A 11 -4.06 5.16 2.96
C PHE A 11 -3.33 3.83 3.03
N TYR A 12 -2.01 3.86 2.88
CA TYR A 12 -1.24 2.66 3.17
C TYR A 12 -1.31 2.34 4.65
N LEU A 13 -1.51 1.07 4.96
CA LEU A 13 -1.43 0.59 6.33
C LEU A 13 0.05 0.56 6.70
N THR A 14 0.44 1.54 7.47
CA THR A 14 1.84 1.74 7.85
C THR A 14 2.09 1.22 9.25
N GLY A 15 3.37 1.12 9.59
CA GLY A 15 3.76 0.77 10.94
C GLY A 15 3.38 1.85 11.94
N PHE A 16 3.43 1.46 13.19
CA PHE A 16 3.10 2.34 14.31
C PHE A 16 3.99 3.59 14.28
N GLY A 17 3.38 4.75 14.43
CA GLY A 17 4.10 6.02 14.48
C GLY A 17 4.35 6.70 13.15
N GLN A 18 3.91 6.11 12.03
CA GLN A 18 4.02 6.74 10.73
C GLN A 18 2.71 7.42 10.37
N GLU A 19 2.83 8.60 9.77
CA GLU A 19 1.64 9.30 9.28
C GLU A 19 1.10 8.63 8.02
N PRO A 20 -0.20 8.41 7.94
CA PRO A 20 -0.80 7.86 6.73
C PRO A 20 -0.76 8.90 5.61
N LYS A 21 -0.34 8.48 4.43
CA LYS A 21 -0.36 9.31 3.24
C LYS A 21 -1.51 8.87 2.33
N VAL A 22 -2.25 9.84 1.84
CA VAL A 22 -3.33 9.58 0.89
C VAL A 22 -2.74 9.33 -0.48
N ASN A 23 -3.20 8.27 -1.11
CA ASN A 23 -2.88 7.96 -2.50
C ASN A 23 -4.16 7.59 -3.23
N TYR A 24 -4.11 7.62 -4.54
CA TYR A 24 -5.23 7.26 -5.38
C TYR A 24 -4.88 6.01 -6.19
N PHE A 25 -5.87 5.14 -6.30
CA PHE A 25 -5.74 3.85 -6.95
C PHE A 25 -6.93 3.70 -7.91
N LYS A 26 -6.85 2.74 -8.81
CA LYS A 26 -7.97 2.47 -9.70
C LYS A 26 -8.37 1.01 -9.61
N ILE A 27 -9.67 0.79 -9.78
CA ILE A 27 -10.23 -0.55 -9.90
C ILE A 27 -11.07 -0.57 -11.18
N ASP A 28 -10.88 -1.59 -12.01
CA ASP A 28 -11.61 -1.66 -13.25
C ASP A 28 -12.87 -2.49 -13.09
N SER A 29 -13.81 -2.29 -14.03
CA SER A 29 -15.12 -2.93 -13.98
C SER A 29 -15.07 -4.45 -14.20
N ASP A 30 -13.95 -4.97 -14.69
CA ASP A 30 -13.76 -6.41 -14.84
C ASP A 30 -13.36 -7.08 -13.53
N HIS A 31 -12.99 -6.29 -12.52
CA HIS A 31 -12.64 -6.86 -11.21
C HIS A 31 -13.90 -7.46 -10.58
N PRO A 32 -13.83 -8.71 -10.08
CA PRO A 32 -15.02 -9.35 -9.49
C PRO A 32 -15.64 -8.57 -8.34
N GLU A 33 -14.87 -7.77 -7.64
CA GLU A 33 -15.31 -7.04 -6.46
C GLU A 33 -15.53 -5.55 -6.71
N PHE A 34 -15.61 -5.16 -7.99
CA PHE A 34 -15.76 -3.76 -8.40
C PHE A 34 -16.91 -3.04 -7.70
N HIS A 35 -18.05 -3.71 -7.53
CA HIS A 35 -19.23 -3.12 -6.89
C HIS A 35 -19.28 -3.33 -5.37
N LEU A 36 -18.29 -4.01 -4.81
CA LEU A 36 -18.30 -4.37 -3.39
C LEU A 36 -17.40 -3.48 -2.53
N VAL A 37 -16.57 -2.67 -3.15
CA VAL A 37 -15.64 -1.81 -2.42
C VAL A 37 -16.39 -0.73 -1.67
N GLN A 38 -16.08 -0.58 -0.40
CA GLN A 38 -16.67 0.44 0.47
C GLN A 38 -15.57 1.11 1.28
N ALA A 39 -15.87 2.33 1.74
CA ALA A 39 -14.99 3.02 2.68
C ALA A 39 -14.80 2.16 3.93
N GLY A 40 -13.57 2.06 4.38
CA GLY A 40 -13.20 1.23 5.51
C GLY A 40 -12.67 -0.15 5.13
N ASP A 41 -12.87 -0.59 3.90
CA ASP A 41 -12.30 -1.85 3.43
C ASP A 41 -10.79 -1.77 3.34
N VAL A 42 -10.14 -2.92 3.45
CA VAL A 42 -8.70 -3.04 3.23
C VAL A 42 -8.49 -3.75 1.90
N CYS A 43 -7.58 -3.21 1.11
CA CYS A 43 -7.30 -3.75 -0.21
C CYS A 43 -5.82 -4.03 -0.37
N LEU A 44 -5.51 -5.05 -1.18
CA LEU A 44 -4.15 -5.36 -1.58
C LEU A 44 -3.83 -4.62 -2.86
N THR A 45 -2.73 -3.93 -2.87
CA THR A 45 -2.20 -3.23 -4.03
C THR A 45 -0.67 -3.27 -3.97
N PHE A 46 -0.01 -2.33 -4.61
CA PHE A 46 1.43 -2.24 -4.58
C PHE A 46 1.86 -0.94 -3.91
N TYR A 47 3.04 -0.97 -3.33
CA TYR A 47 3.59 0.19 -2.66
C TYR A 47 4.16 1.18 -3.67
N GLN A 48 3.90 2.46 -3.47
CA GLN A 48 4.52 3.54 -4.23
C GLN A 48 4.98 4.63 -3.27
N ASP A 49 6.06 5.30 -3.63
CA ASP A 49 6.61 6.39 -2.82
C ASP A 49 7.09 7.49 -3.76
N ASN A 50 6.54 8.69 -3.58
CA ASN A 50 6.91 9.88 -4.38
C ASN A 50 6.97 9.59 -5.88
N SER A 51 5.91 9.01 -6.42
CA SER A 51 5.78 8.65 -7.83
C SER A 51 6.67 7.49 -8.28
N VAL A 52 7.38 6.85 -7.36
CA VAL A 52 8.11 5.63 -7.66
C VAL A 52 7.19 4.44 -7.42
N ILE A 53 6.88 3.73 -8.48
CA ILE A 53 6.03 2.55 -8.44
C ILE A 53 6.91 1.33 -8.19
N THR A 54 6.50 0.50 -7.23
CA THR A 54 7.22 -0.73 -6.91
C THR A 54 6.36 -1.95 -7.18
N SER A 55 6.98 -3.11 -7.20
CA SER A 55 6.28 -4.39 -7.26
C SER A 55 6.07 -5.01 -5.87
N LEU A 56 6.31 -4.23 -4.82
CA LEU A 56 6.11 -4.70 -3.45
C LEU A 56 4.63 -4.66 -3.10
N PRO A 57 4.04 -5.79 -2.69
CA PRO A 57 2.65 -5.79 -2.24
C PRO A 57 2.48 -4.93 -0.99
N ALA A 58 1.35 -4.23 -0.93
CA ALA A 58 1.03 -3.37 0.20
C ALA A 58 -0.47 -3.35 0.43
N LEU A 59 -0.86 -3.12 1.66
CA LEU A 59 -2.27 -3.00 2.02
C LEU A 59 -2.63 -1.54 2.19
N ILE A 60 -3.81 -1.19 1.72
CA ILE A 60 -4.39 0.15 1.93
C ILE A 60 -5.74 0.02 2.61
N ARG A 61 -6.11 1.06 3.35
CA ARG A 61 -7.46 1.22 3.86
C ARG A 61 -8.18 2.22 2.96
N VAL A 62 -9.37 1.85 2.51
CA VAL A 62 -10.18 2.72 1.65
C VAL A 62 -10.77 3.85 2.48
N ASP A 63 -10.44 5.09 2.11
CA ASP A 63 -11.01 6.29 2.71
C ASP A 63 -12.29 6.71 1.99
N GLY A 64 -12.31 6.56 0.68
CA GLY A 64 -13.47 6.91 -0.12
C GLY A 64 -13.35 6.41 -1.54
N LEU A 65 -14.46 6.50 -2.24
CA LEU A 65 -14.55 6.11 -3.65
C LEU A 65 -14.99 7.30 -4.48
N ILE A 66 -14.39 7.41 -5.65
CA ILE A 66 -14.79 8.37 -6.65
C ILE A 66 -15.42 7.59 -7.80
N THR A 67 -16.73 7.67 -7.89
CA THR A 67 -17.51 6.94 -8.88
C THR A 67 -18.13 7.85 -9.93
N ASN A 68 -18.08 9.16 -9.72
CA ASN A 68 -18.60 10.13 -10.68
C ASN A 68 -17.76 10.08 -11.96
N ASP A 69 -18.41 9.86 -13.08
CA ASP A 69 -17.74 9.64 -14.35
C ASP A 69 -16.82 10.81 -14.74
N LYS A 70 -17.26 12.03 -14.54
CA LYS A 70 -16.46 13.21 -14.86
C LYS A 70 -15.18 13.25 -14.03
N GLN A 71 -15.28 12.99 -12.73
CA GLN A 71 -14.14 12.99 -11.84
C GLN A 71 -13.19 11.86 -12.17
N VAL A 72 -13.71 10.68 -12.44
CA VAL A 72 -12.90 9.53 -12.85
C VAL A 72 -12.14 9.86 -14.13
N GLN A 73 -12.79 10.47 -15.11
CA GLN A 73 -12.14 10.82 -16.37
C GLN A 73 -11.04 11.87 -16.17
N GLU A 74 -11.20 12.78 -15.23
CA GLU A 74 -10.17 13.74 -14.90
C GLU A 74 -8.94 13.06 -14.30
N PHE A 75 -9.14 12.09 -13.40
CA PHE A 75 -8.03 11.30 -12.86
C PHE A 75 -7.31 10.51 -13.95
N LEU A 76 -8.06 9.85 -14.83
CA LEU A 76 -7.47 9.10 -15.92
C LEU A 76 -6.72 9.99 -16.90
N LYS A 77 -7.19 11.20 -17.11
CA LYS A 77 -6.50 12.19 -17.93
C LYS A 77 -5.18 12.61 -17.32
N THR A 78 -5.18 12.83 -16.00
CA THR A 78 -3.95 13.15 -15.25
C THR A 78 -2.94 12.02 -15.39
N GLU A 79 -3.41 10.77 -15.30
CA GLU A 79 -2.55 9.60 -15.49
C GLU A 79 -1.84 9.64 -16.84
N LYS A 80 -2.57 9.96 -17.91
CA LYS A 80 -2.01 10.04 -19.25
C LYS A 80 -1.02 11.19 -19.41
N VAL A 81 -1.37 12.35 -18.85
CA VAL A 81 -0.53 13.57 -18.97
C VAL A 81 0.77 13.39 -18.22
N GLU A 82 0.73 12.84 -17.02
CA GLU A 82 1.92 12.68 -16.19
C GLU A 82 2.70 11.39 -16.48
N HIS A 83 2.14 10.50 -17.28
CA HIS A 83 2.72 9.19 -17.59
C HIS A 83 2.99 8.34 -16.35
N ILE A 84 2.22 8.58 -15.28
CA ILE A 84 2.30 7.81 -14.04
C ILE A 84 0.95 7.14 -13.84
N PRO A 85 0.86 5.81 -14.01
CA PRO A 85 -0.42 5.12 -13.84
C PRO A 85 -0.80 5.03 -12.37
N PHE A 86 -2.11 5.07 -12.10
CA PHE A 86 -2.61 4.72 -10.79
C PHE A 86 -2.50 3.21 -10.61
N LEU A 87 -2.05 2.80 -9.44
CA LEU A 87 -1.87 1.38 -9.16
C LEU A 87 -3.22 0.68 -9.04
N PRO A 88 -3.32 -0.54 -9.57
CA PRO A 88 -4.57 -1.27 -9.52
C PRO A 88 -4.81 -1.90 -8.16
N ILE A 89 -6.07 -2.15 -7.85
CA ILE A 89 -6.46 -2.95 -6.69
C ILE A 89 -6.43 -4.42 -7.10
N VAL A 90 -5.71 -5.23 -6.35
CA VAL A 90 -5.59 -6.66 -6.63
C VAL A 90 -6.68 -7.45 -5.94
N GLN A 91 -6.91 -7.20 -4.65
CA GLN A 91 -7.83 -7.98 -3.82
C GLN A 91 -8.45 -7.08 -2.77
N ILE A 92 -9.68 -7.37 -2.39
CA ILE A 92 -10.40 -6.64 -1.34
C ILE A 92 -10.66 -7.58 -0.18
N TYR A 93 -10.45 -7.09 1.04
CA TYR A 93 -10.66 -7.84 2.27
C TYR A 93 -11.72 -7.13 3.12
N PRO A 94 -13.02 -7.36 2.87
CA PRO A 94 -14.07 -6.58 3.52
C PRO A 94 -14.16 -6.79 5.02
N ASN A 95 -13.67 -7.91 5.53
CA ASN A 95 -13.73 -8.23 6.96
C ASN A 95 -12.40 -8.04 7.67
N PHE A 96 -11.48 -7.33 7.06
CA PHE A 96 -10.17 -7.08 7.66
C PHE A 96 -10.32 -6.08 8.81
N ASP A 97 -9.71 -6.41 9.94
CA ASP A 97 -9.73 -5.56 11.13
C ASP A 97 -8.45 -4.70 11.18
N PRO A 98 -8.55 -3.39 10.89
CA PRO A 98 -7.38 -2.52 10.93
C PRO A 98 -6.75 -2.41 12.33
N LEU A 99 -7.58 -2.55 13.37
CA LEU A 99 -7.06 -2.51 14.74
C LEU A 99 -6.17 -3.72 15.02
N MET A 100 -6.60 -4.90 14.60
CA MET A 100 -5.79 -6.10 14.72
C MET A 100 -4.49 -5.98 13.93
N PHE A 101 -4.55 -5.41 12.73
CA PHE A 101 -3.37 -5.16 11.92
C PHE A 101 -2.39 -4.24 12.65
N SER A 102 -2.88 -3.17 13.28
CA SER A 102 -2.04 -2.25 14.05
C SER A 102 -1.35 -2.96 15.21
N LYS A 103 -2.08 -3.84 15.90
CA LYS A 103 -1.50 -4.64 16.99
C LYS A 103 -0.43 -5.59 16.47
N LEU A 104 -0.67 -6.24 15.34
CA LEU A 104 0.31 -7.13 14.72
C LEU A 104 1.56 -6.35 14.30
N MET A 105 1.39 -5.17 13.75
CA MET A 105 2.52 -4.33 13.35
C MET A 105 3.33 -3.88 14.55
N ALA A 106 2.67 -3.54 15.66
CA ALA A 106 3.37 -3.19 16.90
C ALA A 106 4.18 -4.37 17.42
N THR A 107 3.59 -5.58 17.36
CA THR A 107 4.29 -6.81 17.76
C THR A 107 5.47 -7.09 16.83
N CYS A 108 5.30 -6.96 15.54
CA CYS A 108 6.37 -7.14 14.57
C CYS A 108 7.52 -6.17 14.80
N LYS A 109 7.18 -4.90 15.08
CA LYS A 109 8.20 -3.90 15.38
C LYS A 109 9.01 -4.28 16.62
N LYS A 110 8.32 -4.71 17.68
CA LYS A 110 8.96 -5.14 18.91
C LYS A 110 9.89 -6.33 18.66
N MET A 111 9.40 -7.32 17.92
CA MET A 111 10.20 -8.51 17.59
C MET A 111 11.40 -8.15 16.72
N THR A 112 11.22 -7.24 15.78
CA THR A 112 12.31 -6.75 14.92
C THR A 112 13.38 -6.07 15.77
N GLU A 113 12.96 -5.26 16.75
CA GLU A 113 13.91 -4.60 17.66
C GLU A 113 14.67 -5.60 18.51
N GLU A 114 13.99 -6.65 18.99
CA GLU A 114 14.63 -7.71 19.76
C GLU A 114 15.65 -8.48 18.93
N VAL A 115 15.27 -8.86 17.71
CA VAL A 115 16.18 -9.53 16.79
C VAL A 115 17.38 -8.64 16.49
N LYS A 116 17.13 -7.36 16.28
CA LYS A 116 18.20 -6.40 16.01
C LYS A 116 19.16 -6.30 17.19
N LYS A 117 18.64 -6.24 18.42
CA LYS A 117 19.48 -6.23 19.60
C LYS A 117 20.33 -7.49 19.74
N GLN A 118 19.72 -8.64 19.49
CA GLN A 118 20.45 -9.90 19.54
C GLN A 118 21.51 -10.00 18.46
N SER A 119 21.28 -9.43 17.31
CA SER A 119 22.19 -9.50 16.18
C SER A 119 23.21 -8.37 16.12
N GLU A 120 23.02 -7.27 16.87
CA GLU A 120 23.91 -6.12 16.82
C GLU A 120 25.34 -6.50 17.15
N PHE A 121 25.54 -7.31 18.16
CA PHE A 121 26.88 -7.76 18.53
C PHE A 121 27.52 -8.56 17.40
N HIS A 122 26.80 -9.52 16.85
CA HIS A 122 27.27 -10.30 15.73
C HIS A 122 27.43 -9.46 14.48
N PHE A 123 26.49 -8.56 14.25
CA PHE A 123 26.50 -7.68 13.08
C PHE A 123 27.75 -6.78 13.09
N VAL A 124 28.06 -6.18 14.23
CA VAL A 124 29.24 -5.31 14.36
C VAL A 124 30.52 -6.11 14.09
N GLN A 125 30.62 -7.31 14.64
CA GLN A 125 31.78 -8.17 14.38
C GLN A 125 31.85 -8.60 12.91
N SER A 126 30.72 -9.01 12.35
CA SER A 126 30.66 -9.42 10.95
C SER A 126 30.98 -8.28 10.01
N SER A 127 30.53 -7.06 10.30
CA SER A 127 30.80 -5.93 9.42
C SER A 127 32.29 -5.59 9.38
N ILE A 128 32.99 -5.74 10.50
CA ILE A 128 34.42 -5.54 10.53
C ILE A 128 35.13 -6.59 9.66
N PHE A 129 34.74 -7.84 9.80
CA PHE A 129 35.30 -8.91 9.00
C PHE A 129 34.92 -8.82 7.53
N ASP A 130 33.70 -8.44 7.25
CA ASP A 130 33.22 -8.27 5.86
C ASP A 130 34.00 -7.19 5.13
N PHE A 131 34.31 -6.09 5.81
CA PHE A 131 35.14 -5.04 5.24
C PHE A 131 36.56 -5.51 4.95
N ILE A 132 37.05 -6.47 5.71
CA ILE A 132 38.41 -7.00 5.51
C ILE A 132 38.43 -8.06 4.40
N GLU A 133 37.36 -8.87 4.30
CA GLU A 133 37.28 -9.96 3.34
C GLU A 133 36.84 -9.50 1.94
N GLU A 134 36.17 -8.41 1.84
CA GLU A 134 35.79 -7.81 0.56
C GLU A 134 36.95 -6.96 0.03
#